data_78bfa6750b709059520cccb8112c60e8
#
_entry.id   78bfa6750b709059520cccb8112c60e8
#
_cell.length_a   1.000
_cell.length_b   1.000
_cell.length_c   1.000
_cell.angle_alpha   90.00
_cell.angle_beta   90.00
_cell.angle_gamma   90.00
#
_symmetry.space_group_name_H-M   'P 1'
#
loop_
_entity.id
_entity.type
_entity.pdbx_description
1 polymer ?
#
loop_
_entity_poly.entity_id
_entity_poly.type
_entity_poly.pdbx_seq_one_letter_code
_entity_poly.pdbx_strand_id
1 'polypeptide(L)'
;MKIEILGMGCARCRDLEQRTRTALAETGLAAEVEKVDDIQKIMAYKVIATPGLIIDGAVKAAGRIPSVDEIKKWISEGLNK
;
A
#
# COMPACT_ATOMS: atom_id res chain seq x y z
N MET A 1 8.11 -9.81 0.25
CA MET A 1 7.64 -8.42 0.47
C MET A 1 6.19 -8.47 0.90
N LYS A 2 5.84 -7.74 1.91
CA LYS A 2 4.46 -7.64 2.38
C LYS A 2 3.96 -6.22 2.20
N ILE A 3 2.81 -6.08 1.54
CA ILE A 3 2.18 -4.79 1.29
C ILE A 3 0.86 -4.76 2.05
N GLU A 4 0.64 -3.72 2.85
CA GLU A 4 -0.60 -3.56 3.58
C GLU A 4 -1.31 -2.30 3.09
N ILE A 5 -2.61 -2.42 2.86
CA ILE A 5 -3.45 -1.32 2.42
C ILE A 5 -4.42 -1.00 3.55
N LEU A 6 -4.23 0.15 4.15
CA LEU A 6 -5.02 0.58 5.31
C LEU A 6 -6.25 1.34 4.84
N GLY A 7 -7.42 0.93 5.31
CA GLY A 7 -8.63 1.65 4.96
C GLY A 7 -9.87 0.87 5.36
N MET A 8 -10.99 1.56 5.37
CA MET A 8 -12.27 1.01 5.83
C MET A 8 -13.16 0.53 4.67
N GLY A 9 -12.56 0.15 3.54
CA GLY A 9 -13.29 -0.42 2.41
C GLY A 9 -13.98 0.61 1.52
N CYS A 10 -13.57 1.86 1.56
CA CYS A 10 -14.12 2.90 0.70
C CYS A 10 -13.60 2.78 -0.74
N ALA A 11 -14.20 3.53 -1.66
CA ALA A 11 -13.80 3.50 -3.06
C ALA A 11 -12.34 3.86 -3.27
N ARG A 12 -11.81 4.80 -2.49
CA ARG A 12 -10.41 5.21 -2.56
C ARG A 12 -9.47 4.08 -2.13
N CYS A 13 -9.87 3.30 -1.15
CA CYS A 13 -9.08 2.16 -0.70
C CYS A 13 -9.01 1.07 -1.76
N ARG A 14 -10.12 0.85 -2.46
CA ARG A 14 -10.15 -0.11 -3.57
C ARG A 14 -9.29 0.37 -4.73
N ASP A 15 -9.31 1.65 -5.02
CA ASP A 15 -8.50 2.25 -6.07
C ASP A 15 -7.00 2.06 -5.76
N LEU A 16 -6.61 2.30 -4.51
CA LEU A 16 -5.23 2.07 -4.08
C LEU A 16 -4.84 0.60 -4.21
N GLU A 17 -5.72 -0.31 -3.82
CA GLU A 17 -5.47 -1.74 -3.95
C GLU A 17 -5.24 -2.11 -5.41
N GLN A 18 -6.11 -1.62 -6.30
CA GLN A 18 -6.01 -1.93 -7.72
C GLN A 18 -4.71 -1.41 -8.30
N ARG A 19 -4.31 -0.19 -7.96
CA ARG A 19 -3.05 0.39 -8.41
C ARG A 19 -1.85 -0.41 -7.90
N THR A 20 -1.92 -0.88 -6.67
CA THR A 20 -0.87 -1.71 -6.09
C THR A 20 -0.74 -3.03 -6.84
N ARG A 21 -1.85 -3.69 -7.13
CA ARG A 21 -1.84 -4.94 -7.89
C ARG A 21 -1.33 -4.74 -9.32
N THR A 22 -1.72 -3.63 -9.95
CA THR A 22 -1.23 -3.26 -11.28
C THR A 22 0.28 -3.05 -11.25
N ALA A 23 0.79 -2.35 -10.25
CA ALA A 23 2.22 -2.11 -10.12
C ALA A 23 2.99 -3.43 -9.95
N LEU A 24 2.47 -4.36 -9.17
CA LEU A 24 3.08 -5.67 -8.99
C LEU A 24 3.09 -6.46 -10.31
N ALA A 25 1.99 -6.42 -11.04
CA ALA A 25 1.89 -7.12 -12.32
C ALA A 25 2.87 -6.54 -13.33
N GLU A 26 3.02 -5.24 -13.38
CA GLU A 26 3.92 -4.59 -14.34
C GLU A 26 5.39 -4.79 -14.00
N THR A 27 5.72 -4.89 -12.71
CA THR A 27 7.11 -5.16 -12.30
C THR A 27 7.44 -6.63 -12.34
N GLY A 28 6.44 -7.52 -12.43
CA GLY A 28 6.64 -8.95 -12.37
C GLY A 28 7.07 -9.48 -11.01
N LEU A 29 6.93 -8.67 -9.97
CA LEU A 29 7.36 -9.05 -8.63
C LEU A 29 6.22 -9.69 -7.85
N ALA A 30 6.55 -10.66 -7.01
CA ALA A 30 5.60 -11.31 -6.14
C ALA A 30 5.62 -10.63 -4.78
N ALA A 31 4.44 -10.29 -4.26
CA ALA A 31 4.30 -9.70 -2.94
C ALA A 31 2.96 -10.11 -2.36
N GLU A 32 2.91 -10.17 -1.04
CA GLU A 32 1.67 -10.43 -0.34
C GLU A 32 0.94 -9.10 -0.11
N VAL A 33 -0.30 -9.01 -0.59
CA VAL A 33 -1.12 -7.80 -0.43
C VAL A 33 -2.23 -8.10 0.56
N GLU A 34 -2.26 -7.36 1.66
CA GLU A 34 -3.26 -7.52 2.71
C GLU A 34 -4.03 -6.21 2.89
N LYS A 35 -5.35 -6.32 2.98
CA LYS A 35 -6.20 -5.17 3.31
C LYS A 35 -6.37 -5.12 4.82
N VAL A 36 -6.10 -3.97 5.42
CA VAL A 36 -6.19 -3.77 6.86
C VAL A 36 -7.30 -2.76 7.13
N ASP A 37 -8.41 -3.24 7.68
CA ASP A 37 -9.55 -2.40 8.01
C ASP A 37 -9.74 -2.23 9.53
N ASP A 38 -8.83 -2.79 10.32
CA ASP A 38 -8.85 -2.67 11.77
C ASP A 38 -8.28 -1.32 12.20
N ILE A 39 -9.11 -0.50 12.81
CA ILE A 39 -8.74 0.86 13.19
C ILE A 39 -7.55 0.87 14.15
N GLN A 40 -7.45 -0.13 15.02
CA GLN A 40 -6.33 -0.20 15.97
C GLN A 40 -5.00 -0.45 15.26
N LYS A 41 -5.01 -1.31 14.24
CA LYS A 41 -3.82 -1.55 13.44
C LYS A 41 -3.43 -0.32 12.63
N ILE A 42 -4.43 0.38 12.09
CA ILE A 42 -4.20 1.62 11.34
C ILE A 42 -3.55 2.65 12.25
N MET A 43 -4.06 2.80 13.47
CA MET A 43 -3.50 3.74 14.44
C MET A 43 -2.09 3.35 14.89
N ALA A 44 -1.81 2.05 14.94
CA ALA A 44 -0.48 1.57 15.32
C ALA A 44 0.60 2.03 14.35
N TYR A 45 0.24 2.24 13.08
CA TYR A 45 1.15 2.81 12.09
C TYR A 45 1.20 4.34 12.14
N LYS A 46 0.47 4.96 13.07
CA LYS A 46 0.37 6.41 13.22
C LYS A 46 -0.18 7.10 11.96
N VAL A 47 -1.02 6.39 11.22
CA VAL A 47 -1.69 6.91 10.03
C VAL A 47 -3.00 7.55 10.49
N ILE A 48 -3.13 8.85 10.29
CA ILE A 48 -4.32 9.59 10.72
C ILE A 48 -5.32 9.80 9.59
N ALA A 49 -4.94 9.46 8.37
CA ALA A 49 -5.80 9.59 7.19
C ALA A 49 -5.69 8.34 6.33
N THR A 50 -6.82 7.86 5.85
CA THR A 50 -6.86 6.71 4.93
C THR A 50 -7.25 7.19 3.53
N PRO A 51 -6.86 6.46 2.49
CA PRO A 51 -6.14 5.19 2.51
C PRO A 51 -4.65 5.35 2.82
N GLY A 52 -4.03 4.28 3.31
CA GLY A 52 -2.61 4.25 3.59
C GLY A 52 -1.95 3.06 2.92
N LEU A 53 -0.71 3.23 2.48
CA LEU A 53 0.07 2.16 1.85
C LEU A 53 1.31 1.88 2.68
N ILE A 54 1.43 0.64 3.12
CA ILE A 54 2.55 0.16 3.93
C ILE A 54 3.30 -0.89 3.12
N ILE A 55 4.61 -0.74 3.00
CA ILE A 55 5.45 -1.72 2.33
C ILE A 55 6.53 -2.16 3.30
N ASP A 56 6.52 -3.44 3.66
CA ASP A 56 7.46 -4.05 4.62
C ASP A 56 7.55 -3.25 5.93
N GLY A 57 6.40 -2.82 6.43
CA GLY A 57 6.31 -2.09 7.69
C GLY A 57 6.58 -0.60 7.60
N ALA A 58 6.95 -0.08 6.43
CA ALA A 58 7.21 1.35 6.23
C ALA A 58 6.00 2.02 5.59
N VAL A 59 5.55 3.13 6.17
CA VAL A 59 4.44 3.90 5.62
C VAL A 59 4.94 4.69 4.41
N LYS A 60 4.45 4.35 3.23
CA LYS A 60 4.85 5.00 1.98
C LYS A 60 3.88 6.10 1.57
N ALA A 61 2.60 5.94 1.87
CA ALA A 61 1.60 6.96 1.58
C ALA A 61 0.52 6.90 2.64
N ALA A 62 -0.02 8.07 2.99
CA ALA A 62 -1.12 8.17 3.94
C ALA A 62 -2.01 9.33 3.53
N GLY A 63 -3.32 9.07 3.43
CA GLY A 63 -4.30 10.09 3.07
C GLY A 63 -4.32 10.46 1.60
N ARG A 64 -3.60 9.74 0.74
CA ARG A 64 -3.62 9.97 -0.70
C ARG A 64 -3.45 8.66 -1.46
N ILE A 65 -3.80 8.69 -2.73
CA ILE A 65 -3.64 7.53 -3.62
C ILE A 65 -2.43 7.80 -4.52
N PRO A 66 -1.30 7.12 -4.30
CA PRO A 66 -0.13 7.29 -5.17
C PRO A 66 -0.40 6.72 -6.55
N SER A 67 0.36 7.18 -7.54
CA SER A 67 0.27 6.65 -8.90
C SER A 67 0.88 5.25 -8.97
N VAL A 68 0.53 4.51 -10.03
CA VAL A 68 1.13 3.20 -10.28
C VAL A 68 2.65 3.32 -10.38
N ASP A 69 3.15 4.37 -11.02
CA ASP A 69 4.59 4.60 -11.16
C ASP A 69 5.28 4.82 -9.83
N GLU A 70 4.68 5.57 -8.92
CA GLU A 70 5.21 5.75 -7.58
C GLU A 70 5.28 4.43 -6.83
N ILE A 71 4.22 3.64 -6.90
CA ILE A 71 4.18 2.34 -6.24
C ILE A 71 5.24 1.40 -6.81
N LYS A 72 5.40 1.38 -8.12
CA LYS A 72 6.42 0.58 -8.78
C LYS A 72 7.82 0.96 -8.29
N LYS A 73 8.08 2.23 -8.14
CA LYS A 73 9.35 2.73 -7.64
C LYS A 73 9.63 2.23 -6.22
N TRP A 74 8.64 2.35 -5.34
CA TRP A 74 8.79 1.90 -3.95
C TRP A 74 9.01 0.39 -3.84
N ILE A 75 8.30 -0.39 -4.65
CA ILE A 75 8.46 -1.84 -4.68
C ILE A 75 9.86 -2.20 -5.15
N SER A 76 10.34 -1.56 -6.21
CA SER A 76 11.67 -1.82 -6.75
C SER A 76 12.77 -1.43 -5.75
N GLU A 77 12.61 -0.32 -5.06
CA GLU A 77 13.56 0.10 -4.03
C GLU A 77 13.63 -0.91 -2.88
N GLY A 78 12.50 -1.48 -2.50
CA GLY A 78 12.44 -2.47 -1.43
C GLY A 78 13.21 -3.75 -1.75
N LEU A 79 13.35 -4.08 -3.02
CA LEU A 79 14.06 -5.28 -3.45
C LEU A 79 15.56 -5.08 -3.62
N ASN A 80 16.02 -3.84 -3.69
CA ASN A 80 17.41 -3.51 -3.95
C ASN A 80 18.22 -3.28 -2.66
N LYS A 81 17.70 -3.71 -1.55
CA LYS A 81 18.42 -3.61 -0.27
C LYS A 81 19.36 -4.78 -0.05
#